data_1d02f769564676b78103accf8e981022
#
_entry.id   1d02f769564676b78103accf8e981022
#
_cell.length_a   1.000
_cell.length_b   1.000
_cell.length_c   1.000
_cell.angle_alpha   90.00
_cell.angle_beta   90.00
_cell.angle_gamma   90.00
#
_symmetry.space_group_name_H-M   'P 1'
#
loop_
_entity.id
_entity.type
_entity.pdbx_description
1 polymer ?
#
loop_
_entity_poly.entity_id
_entity_poly.type
_entity_poly.pdbx_seq_one_letter_code
_entity_poly.pdbx_strand_id
1 'polypeptide(L)'
;MSLHTAIGMIEAYGLAAAIEAGDAALKAANVRLLGCDFSQGNGWVAVKVAGDVGAVQAAVAAGTAAAQKLNQVIGTLIMPRPHSGVEQFLVPPPAPPVELPPAEESAHAPEQVQEASQAEPLQEAQTELRPTCNLCRDPGCPRRKGQPHGLCIHNGGEKEG
;
A
#
# COMPACT_ATOMS: atom_id res chain seq x y z
N MET A 1 18.91 -23.05 4.38
CA MET A 1 18.16 -23.43 3.16
C MET A 1 18.85 -22.80 1.98
N SER A 2 19.45 -23.57 1.10
CA SER A 2 20.14 -23.03 -0.10
C SER A 2 19.04 -22.59 -1.07
N LEU A 3 18.91 -21.29 -1.31
CA LEU A 3 18.00 -20.74 -2.29
C LEU A 3 18.60 -20.93 -3.69
N HIS A 4 18.44 -22.13 -4.27
CA HIS A 4 18.59 -22.28 -5.72
C HIS A 4 17.34 -21.75 -6.47
N THR A 5 16.58 -20.88 -5.83
CA THR A 5 15.33 -20.30 -6.32
C THR A 5 15.56 -18.90 -6.82
N ALA A 6 15.01 -18.58 -7.98
CA ALA A 6 15.03 -17.23 -8.50
C ALA A 6 14.20 -16.30 -7.60
N ILE A 7 14.52 -15.01 -7.64
CA ILE A 7 13.82 -13.95 -6.89
C ILE A 7 13.29 -12.92 -7.87
N GLY A 8 12.04 -12.54 -7.67
CA GLY A 8 11.39 -11.43 -8.35
C GLY A 8 11.05 -10.32 -7.37
N MET A 9 11.16 -9.09 -7.83
CA MET A 9 10.76 -7.89 -7.08
C MET A 9 9.92 -6.99 -7.98
N ILE A 10 8.88 -6.41 -7.39
CA ILE A 10 8.02 -5.41 -8.02
C ILE A 10 7.95 -4.24 -7.05
N GLU A 11 8.41 -3.07 -7.47
CA GLU A 11 8.31 -1.84 -6.68
C GLU A 11 7.22 -0.96 -7.26
N ALA A 12 6.23 -0.63 -6.44
CA ALA A 12 5.07 0.16 -6.82
C ALA A 12 4.86 1.36 -5.89
N TYR A 13 4.21 2.39 -6.40
CA TYR A 13 3.82 3.54 -5.60
C TYR A 13 2.56 3.25 -4.80
N GLY A 14 2.70 3.23 -3.47
CA GLY A 14 1.59 3.01 -2.53
C GLY A 14 1.32 1.54 -2.22
N LEU A 15 0.88 1.30 -0.99
CA LEU A 15 0.66 -0.05 -0.45
C LEU A 15 -0.43 -0.82 -1.22
N ALA A 16 -1.50 -0.15 -1.67
CA ALA A 16 -2.59 -0.81 -2.38
C ALA A 16 -2.12 -1.45 -3.70
N ALA A 17 -1.31 -0.72 -4.49
CA ALA A 17 -0.74 -1.24 -5.73
C ALA A 17 0.24 -2.40 -5.47
N ALA A 18 1.01 -2.32 -4.38
CA ALA A 18 1.93 -3.39 -3.99
C ALA A 18 1.20 -4.66 -3.55
N ILE A 19 0.12 -4.54 -2.77
CA ILE A 19 -0.71 -5.70 -2.37
C ILE A 19 -1.33 -6.36 -3.60
N GLU A 20 -1.88 -5.59 -4.52
CA GLU A 20 -2.45 -6.11 -5.77
C GLU A 20 -1.39 -6.80 -6.63
N ALA A 21 -0.18 -6.21 -6.71
CA ALA A 21 0.95 -6.85 -7.38
C ALA A 21 1.28 -8.22 -6.79
N GLY A 22 1.32 -8.32 -5.46
CA GLY A 22 1.60 -9.56 -4.75
C GLY A 22 0.52 -10.61 -4.96
N ASP A 23 -0.74 -10.24 -4.84
CA ASP A 23 -1.89 -11.12 -5.05
C ASP A 23 -1.91 -11.68 -6.48
N ALA A 24 -1.77 -10.81 -7.47
CA ALA A 24 -1.73 -11.22 -8.88
C ALA A 24 -0.52 -12.11 -9.19
N ALA A 25 0.64 -11.82 -8.62
CA ALA A 25 1.85 -12.65 -8.78
C ALA A 25 1.66 -14.06 -8.22
N LEU A 26 1.10 -14.20 -7.02
CA LEU A 26 0.85 -15.49 -6.37
C LEU A 26 -0.24 -16.31 -7.08
N LYS A 27 -1.21 -15.66 -7.69
CA LYS A 27 -2.27 -16.32 -8.47
C LYS A 27 -1.80 -16.75 -9.85
N ALA A 28 -0.85 -16.03 -10.44
CA ALA A 28 -0.38 -16.30 -11.81
C ALA A 28 0.62 -17.45 -11.93
N ALA A 29 1.42 -17.73 -10.89
CA ALA A 29 2.47 -18.72 -10.95
C ALA A 29 2.79 -19.33 -9.57
N ASN A 30 3.44 -20.49 -9.59
CA ASN A 30 3.87 -21.18 -8.36
C ASN A 30 5.10 -20.47 -7.75
N VAL A 31 4.87 -19.38 -7.08
CA VAL A 31 5.87 -18.59 -6.35
C VAL A 31 5.47 -18.40 -4.89
N ARG A 32 6.45 -18.16 -4.03
CA ARG A 32 6.26 -17.87 -2.62
C ARG A 32 6.53 -16.39 -2.35
N LEU A 33 5.65 -15.74 -1.63
CA LEU A 33 5.89 -14.38 -1.14
C LEU A 33 7.01 -14.41 -0.09
N LEU A 34 8.02 -13.58 -0.26
CA LEU A 34 9.10 -13.38 0.71
C LEU A 34 8.79 -12.25 1.67
N GLY A 35 8.15 -11.21 1.18
CA GLY A 35 7.79 -10.05 1.99
C GLY A 35 7.34 -8.87 1.14
N CYS A 36 6.90 -7.85 1.86
CA CYS A 36 6.49 -6.58 1.31
C CYS A 36 7.11 -5.50 2.19
N ASP A 37 8.05 -4.73 1.66
CA ASP A 37 8.80 -3.75 2.42
C ASP A 37 8.61 -2.34 1.87
N PHE A 38 8.57 -1.37 2.78
CA PHE A 38 8.60 0.02 2.37
C PHE A 38 10.01 0.43 1.97
N SER A 39 10.17 0.88 0.74
CA SER A 39 11.40 1.50 0.27
C SER A 39 11.55 2.90 0.85
N GLN A 40 12.77 3.36 1.05
CA GLN A 40 13.01 4.71 1.58
C GLN A 40 12.57 5.77 0.56
N GLY A 41 11.67 6.63 0.97
CA GLY A 41 11.17 7.78 0.22
C GLY A 41 9.80 7.57 -0.43
N ASN A 42 9.05 8.61 -0.55
CA ASN A 42 7.82 8.82 -1.32
C ASN A 42 6.71 7.74 -1.30
N GLY A 43 6.71 6.79 -0.36
CA GLY A 43 5.67 5.77 -0.28
C GLY A 43 5.82 4.64 -1.30
N TRP A 44 7.03 4.36 -1.74
CA TRP A 44 7.33 3.19 -2.57
C TRP A 44 7.32 1.93 -1.73
N VAL A 45 6.79 0.87 -2.31
CA VAL A 45 6.65 -0.43 -1.65
C VAL A 45 7.13 -1.52 -2.59
N ALA A 46 8.07 -2.35 -2.12
CA ALA A 46 8.66 -3.45 -2.86
C ALA A 46 8.05 -4.79 -2.40
N VAL A 47 7.45 -5.52 -3.33
CA VAL A 47 6.99 -6.90 -3.13
C VAL A 47 8.05 -7.85 -3.63
N LYS A 48 8.39 -8.87 -2.83
CA LYS A 48 9.42 -9.87 -3.15
C LYS A 48 8.80 -11.26 -3.21
N VAL A 49 9.10 -11.97 -4.30
CA VAL A 49 8.63 -13.35 -4.52
C VAL A 49 9.79 -14.27 -4.87
N ALA A 50 9.69 -15.55 -4.55
CA ALA A 50 10.68 -16.57 -4.87
C ALA A 50 10.04 -17.82 -5.50
N GLY A 51 10.75 -18.42 -6.45
CA GLY A 51 10.29 -19.62 -7.14
C GLY A 51 11.25 -20.03 -8.25
N ASP A 52 10.82 -20.91 -9.14
CA ASP A 52 11.56 -21.22 -10.35
C ASP A 52 11.64 -20.02 -11.27
N VAL A 53 12.69 -19.91 -12.07
CA VAL A 53 12.95 -18.74 -12.94
C VAL A 53 11.76 -18.40 -13.82
N GLY A 54 11.16 -19.40 -14.48
CA GLY A 54 9.98 -19.19 -15.34
C GLY A 54 8.75 -18.77 -14.56
N ALA A 55 8.54 -19.33 -13.37
CA ALA A 55 7.44 -18.96 -12.48
C ALA A 55 7.58 -17.52 -11.99
N VAL A 56 8.81 -17.13 -11.59
CA VAL A 56 9.10 -15.76 -11.16
C VAL A 56 8.90 -14.75 -12.29
N GLN A 57 9.31 -15.09 -13.52
CA GLN A 57 9.06 -14.23 -14.68
C GLN A 57 7.56 -13.99 -14.92
N ALA A 58 6.78 -15.07 -14.90
CA ALA A 58 5.32 -14.98 -15.06
C ALA A 58 4.65 -14.21 -13.93
N ALA A 59 5.07 -14.46 -12.69
CA ALA A 59 4.57 -13.78 -11.50
C ALA A 59 4.85 -12.26 -11.55
N VAL A 60 6.10 -11.87 -11.88
CA VAL A 60 6.48 -10.46 -11.97
C VAL A 60 5.71 -9.75 -13.11
N ALA A 61 5.55 -10.41 -14.25
CA ALA A 61 4.78 -9.82 -15.36
C ALA A 61 3.31 -9.60 -14.98
N ALA A 62 2.66 -10.60 -14.38
CA ALA A 62 1.27 -10.51 -13.95
C ALA A 62 1.06 -9.47 -12.85
N GLY A 63 1.93 -9.49 -11.82
CA GLY A 63 1.87 -8.54 -10.72
C GLY A 63 2.09 -7.10 -11.18
N THR A 64 3.04 -6.86 -12.10
CA THR A 64 3.28 -5.56 -12.70
C THR A 64 2.05 -5.05 -13.44
N ALA A 65 1.44 -5.90 -14.27
CA ALA A 65 0.24 -5.53 -15.04
C ALA A 65 -0.96 -5.21 -14.12
N ALA A 66 -1.09 -5.90 -12.99
CA ALA A 66 -2.14 -5.65 -12.00
C ALA A 66 -1.88 -4.32 -11.26
N ALA A 67 -0.67 -4.11 -10.76
CA ALA A 67 -0.29 -2.90 -10.05
C ALA A 67 -0.46 -1.63 -10.90
N GLN A 68 -0.11 -1.69 -12.18
CA GLN A 68 -0.24 -0.56 -13.13
C GLN A 68 -1.68 -0.06 -13.31
N LYS A 69 -2.69 -0.91 -13.01
CA LYS A 69 -4.10 -0.49 -13.04
C LYS A 69 -4.48 0.40 -11.87
N LEU A 70 -3.75 0.31 -10.77
CA LEU A 70 -4.03 1.06 -9.54
C LEU A 70 -3.11 2.27 -9.40
N ASN A 71 -1.80 2.09 -9.66
CA ASN A 71 -0.82 3.17 -9.53
C ASN A 71 0.45 2.85 -10.32
N GLN A 72 1.42 3.78 -10.29
CA GLN A 72 2.68 3.65 -10.99
C GLN A 72 3.53 2.49 -10.43
N VAL A 73 4.07 1.66 -11.31
CA VAL A 73 5.16 0.74 -11.01
C VAL A 73 6.49 1.46 -11.26
N ILE A 74 7.32 1.49 -10.22
CA ILE A 74 8.62 2.20 -10.21
C ILE A 74 9.67 1.36 -10.92
N GLY A 75 9.67 0.05 -10.62
CA GLY A 75 10.63 -0.85 -11.20
C GLY A 75 10.31 -2.31 -10.93
N THR A 76 10.99 -3.19 -11.67
CA THR A 76 10.93 -4.64 -11.51
C THR A 76 12.32 -5.22 -11.62
N LEU A 77 12.58 -6.29 -10.87
CA LEU A 77 13.86 -6.99 -10.90
C LEU A 77 13.61 -8.50 -10.86
N ILE A 78 14.39 -9.25 -11.65
CA ILE A 78 14.42 -10.71 -11.61
C ILE A 78 15.88 -11.16 -11.44
N MET A 79 16.16 -11.90 -10.38
CA MET A 79 17.44 -12.53 -10.11
C MET A 79 17.32 -14.04 -10.24
N PRO A 80 17.77 -14.64 -11.34
CA PRO A 80 17.66 -16.09 -11.54
C PRO A 80 18.49 -16.93 -10.55
N ARG A 81 19.62 -16.36 -10.08
CA ARG A 81 20.55 -17.00 -9.13
C ARG A 81 21.07 -15.98 -8.14
N PRO A 82 20.31 -15.67 -7.08
CA PRO A 82 20.79 -14.77 -6.05
C PRO A 82 22.00 -15.37 -5.33
N HIS A 83 22.99 -14.55 -5.05
CA HIS A 83 24.13 -14.94 -4.23
C HIS A 83 23.69 -15.11 -2.77
N SER A 84 24.28 -16.05 -2.03
CA SER A 84 23.93 -16.29 -0.62
C SER A 84 24.00 -15.06 0.28
N GLY A 85 24.89 -14.12 -0.02
CA GLY A 85 24.99 -12.85 0.69
C GLY A 85 23.78 -11.91 0.51
N VAL A 86 22.94 -12.16 -0.49
CA VAL A 86 21.73 -11.36 -0.74
C VAL A 86 20.53 -11.88 0.07
N GLU A 87 20.55 -13.15 0.47
CA GLU A 87 19.45 -13.81 1.17
C GLU A 87 19.03 -13.06 2.45
N GLN A 88 20.01 -12.55 3.20
CA GLN A 88 19.75 -11.79 4.44
C GLN A 88 18.93 -10.49 4.24
N PHE A 89 18.95 -9.93 3.03
CA PHE A 89 18.18 -8.72 2.70
C PHE A 89 16.81 -9.04 2.09
N LEU A 90 16.57 -10.29 1.74
CA LEU A 90 15.37 -10.72 1.04
C LEU A 90 14.35 -11.35 1.97
N VAL A 91 14.80 -11.97 3.04
CA VAL A 91 13.94 -12.57 4.05
C VAL A 91 13.88 -11.63 5.24
N PRO A 92 12.71 -11.07 5.57
CA PRO A 92 12.59 -10.26 6.76
C PRO A 92 12.95 -11.11 7.99
N PRO A 93 13.57 -10.51 9.03
CA PRO A 93 13.79 -11.20 10.29
C PRO A 93 12.44 -11.72 10.81
N PRO A 94 12.42 -12.88 11.50
CA PRO A 94 11.19 -13.38 12.08
C PRO A 94 10.57 -12.28 12.94
N ALA A 95 9.30 -11.99 12.69
CA ALA A 95 8.58 -11.01 13.49
C ALA A 95 8.66 -11.45 14.98
N PRO A 96 8.87 -10.52 15.92
CA PRO A 96 8.78 -10.82 17.31
C PRO A 96 7.40 -11.44 17.59
N PRO A 97 7.29 -12.37 18.55
CA PRO A 97 6.01 -12.96 18.90
C PRO A 97 5.02 -11.82 19.19
N VAL A 98 4.00 -11.70 18.38
CA VAL A 98 2.89 -10.81 18.67
C VAL A 98 2.08 -11.52 19.73
N GLU A 99 2.22 -11.11 20.99
CA GLU A 99 1.24 -11.45 22.01
C GLU A 99 -0.05 -10.77 21.62
N LEU A 100 -0.92 -11.51 20.93
CA LEU A 100 -2.28 -11.07 20.71
C LEU A 100 -2.91 -10.88 22.09
N PRO A 101 -3.48 -9.70 22.39
CA PRO A 101 -4.31 -9.58 23.57
C PRO A 101 -5.37 -10.68 23.51
N PRO A 102 -5.75 -11.27 24.66
CA PRO A 102 -6.79 -12.30 24.67
C PRO A 102 -7.98 -11.77 23.88
N ALA A 103 -8.43 -12.56 22.90
CA ALA A 103 -9.57 -12.21 22.10
C ALA A 103 -10.74 -11.98 23.07
N GLU A 104 -11.08 -10.72 23.32
CA GLU A 104 -12.38 -10.40 23.88
C GLU A 104 -13.37 -10.86 22.82
N GLU A 105 -14.04 -11.92 23.15
CA GLU A 105 -15.10 -12.55 22.39
C GLU A 105 -16.21 -11.52 22.23
N SER A 106 -16.05 -10.60 21.25
CA SER A 106 -17.12 -9.73 20.85
C SER A 106 -18.14 -10.61 20.16
N ALA A 107 -19.10 -11.06 20.97
CA ALA A 107 -20.34 -11.68 20.49
C ALA A 107 -21.10 -10.65 19.64
N HIS A 108 -20.67 -10.48 18.39
CA HIS A 108 -21.51 -9.90 17.37
C HIS A 108 -22.45 -11.01 16.89
N ALA A 109 -23.61 -11.04 17.49
CA ALA A 109 -24.75 -11.76 16.94
C ALA A 109 -24.93 -11.33 15.48
N PRO A 110 -25.30 -12.24 14.57
CA PRO A 110 -25.58 -11.87 13.18
C PRO A 110 -26.80 -10.96 13.16
N GLU A 111 -26.56 -9.67 13.00
CA GLU A 111 -27.61 -8.70 12.75
C GLU A 111 -28.18 -8.98 11.36
N GLN A 112 -29.45 -9.36 11.35
CA GLN A 112 -30.21 -9.70 10.17
C GLN A 112 -30.19 -8.53 9.20
N VAL A 113 -29.64 -8.76 8.00
CA VAL A 113 -29.74 -7.85 6.87
C VAL A 113 -31.23 -7.75 6.49
N GLN A 114 -31.91 -6.75 6.99
CA GLN A 114 -33.23 -6.36 6.48
C GLN A 114 -33.01 -5.61 5.17
N GLU A 115 -33.44 -6.24 4.12
CA GLU A 115 -33.62 -5.70 2.79
C GLU A 115 -34.63 -4.54 2.86
N ALA A 116 -34.12 -3.31 2.93
CA ALA A 116 -34.94 -2.11 2.84
C ALA A 116 -34.72 -1.46 1.47
N SER A 117 -35.49 -1.93 0.50
CA SER A 117 -35.85 -1.20 -0.68
C SER A 117 -36.81 -0.05 -0.29
N GLN A 118 -36.25 1.16 -0.15
CA GLN A 118 -37.02 2.40 -0.33
C GLN A 118 -36.03 3.54 -0.61
N ALA A 119 -36.02 3.98 -1.85
CA ALA A 119 -35.36 5.20 -2.27
C ALA A 119 -36.20 6.39 -1.72
N GLU A 120 -35.66 7.09 -0.74
CA GLU A 120 -36.13 8.43 -0.37
C GLU A 120 -35.25 9.50 -0.99
N PRO A 121 -35.80 10.67 -1.40
CA PRO A 121 -35.08 11.69 -2.15
C PRO A 121 -34.05 12.40 -1.27
N LEU A 122 -32.87 12.63 -1.86
CA LEU A 122 -31.78 13.39 -1.27
C LEU A 122 -32.24 14.78 -0.82
N GLN A 123 -32.40 14.95 0.48
CA GLN A 123 -32.45 16.26 1.09
C GLN A 123 -31.05 16.89 1.01
N GLU A 124 -31.00 18.10 0.47
CA GLU A 124 -29.81 18.95 0.41
C GLU A 124 -29.25 19.16 1.80
N ALA A 125 -28.22 18.37 2.15
CA ALA A 125 -27.47 18.56 3.38
C ALA A 125 -26.65 19.85 3.25
N GLN A 126 -26.98 20.81 4.10
CA GLN A 126 -26.26 22.06 4.30
C GLN A 126 -24.76 21.76 4.45
N THR A 127 -23.98 22.29 3.55
CA THR A 127 -22.53 22.14 3.52
C THR A 127 -21.94 22.92 4.68
N GLU A 128 -21.80 22.29 5.84
CA GLU A 128 -20.91 22.82 6.88
C GLU A 128 -19.49 22.89 6.27
N LEU A 129 -18.96 24.11 6.21
CA LEU A 129 -17.61 24.41 5.71
C LEU A 129 -16.58 23.69 6.58
N ARG A 130 -16.27 22.44 6.22
CA ARG A 130 -15.17 21.70 6.88
C ARG A 130 -13.84 22.36 6.48
N PRO A 131 -12.95 22.63 7.43
CA PRO A 131 -11.66 23.24 7.13
C PRO A 131 -10.88 22.38 6.15
N THR A 132 -10.52 22.94 4.99
CA THR A 132 -9.79 22.24 3.93
C THR A 132 -8.28 22.27 4.14
N CYS A 133 -7.78 23.25 4.89
CA CYS A 133 -6.38 23.40 5.21
C CYS A 133 -6.00 22.63 6.47
N ASN A 134 -5.09 21.67 6.34
CA ASN A 134 -4.60 20.88 7.48
C ASN A 134 -3.52 21.60 8.34
N LEU A 135 -3.06 22.77 7.93
CA LEU A 135 -2.10 23.58 8.69
C LEU A 135 -2.80 24.53 9.67
N CYS A 136 -3.68 25.40 9.17
CA CYS A 136 -4.34 26.41 10.01
C CYS A 136 -5.74 26.01 10.47
N ARG A 137 -6.36 25.02 9.83
CA ARG A 137 -7.74 24.57 10.07
C ARG A 137 -8.80 25.68 9.93
N ASP A 138 -8.45 26.77 9.26
CA ASP A 138 -9.36 27.87 9.00
C ASP A 138 -10.27 27.51 7.81
N PRO A 139 -11.59 27.55 7.94
CA PRO A 139 -12.52 27.26 6.86
C PRO A 139 -12.42 28.23 5.68
N GLY A 140 -11.90 29.46 5.91
CA GLY A 140 -11.65 30.47 4.88
C GLY A 140 -10.32 30.29 4.12
N CYS A 141 -9.47 29.35 4.54
CA CYS A 141 -8.18 29.14 3.91
C CYS A 141 -8.32 28.41 2.56
N PRO A 142 -7.82 28.98 1.45
CA PRO A 142 -7.94 28.39 0.12
C PRO A 142 -7.05 27.14 -0.07
N ARG A 143 -6.05 26.94 0.81
CA ARG A 143 -5.12 25.82 0.72
C ARG A 143 -5.80 24.50 1.07
N ARG A 144 -5.55 23.46 0.26
CA ARG A 144 -6.00 22.08 0.51
C ARG A 144 -4.84 21.19 0.96
N LYS A 145 -5.15 20.07 1.62
CA LYS A 145 -4.16 19.04 1.98
C LYS A 145 -3.36 18.61 0.75
N GLY A 146 -2.02 18.63 0.86
CA GLY A 146 -1.12 18.26 -0.25
C GLY A 146 -0.61 19.45 -1.08
N GLN A 147 -1.16 20.64 -0.91
CA GLN A 147 -0.66 21.85 -1.60
C GLN A 147 0.50 22.53 -0.83
N PRO A 148 1.34 23.33 -1.52
CA PRO A 148 2.46 24.04 -0.89
C PRO A 148 2.03 24.87 0.31
N HIS A 149 2.90 24.96 1.31
CA HIS A 149 2.63 25.69 2.57
C HIS A 149 2.40 27.18 2.36
N GLY A 150 3.06 27.79 1.36
CA GLY A 150 2.92 29.21 1.03
C GLY A 150 1.52 29.65 0.59
N LEU A 151 0.63 28.71 0.23
CA LEU A 151 -0.78 29.00 -0.09
C LEU A 151 -1.67 29.13 1.16
N CYS A 152 -1.14 28.86 2.34
CA CYS A 152 -1.87 29.00 3.59
C CYS A 152 -1.85 30.48 4.02
N ILE A 153 -3.03 31.07 4.25
CA ILE A 153 -3.17 32.47 4.65
C ILE A 153 -2.49 32.82 5.99
N HIS A 154 -2.28 31.78 6.85
CA HIS A 154 -1.60 31.96 8.14
C HIS A 154 -0.11 31.56 8.10
N ASN A 155 0.43 31.16 6.95
CA ASN A 155 1.84 30.76 6.81
C ASN A 155 2.64 31.76 5.96
N GLY A 156 2.05 32.89 5.58
CA GLY A 156 2.66 33.97 4.80
C GLY A 156 3.22 35.10 5.64
N GLY A 157 3.36 34.94 6.97
CA GLY A 157 3.89 35.93 7.87
C GLY A 157 5.40 35.81 8.07
N GLU A 158 6.14 36.72 7.47
CA GLU A 158 7.44 37.29 7.86
C GLU A 158 8.68 36.38 7.84
N LYS A 159 9.49 36.63 6.84
CA LYS A 159 10.95 36.78 7.01
C LYS A 159 11.38 38.02 6.24
N GLU A 160 11.14 39.18 6.77
CA GLU A 160 12.00 40.33 6.60
C GLU A 160 12.72 40.56 7.93
N GLY A 161 14.05 40.56 7.87
CA GLY A 161 14.94 40.82 9.01
C GLY A 161 16.27 40.12 8.86
#